data_49935da0d6695a5ebe2ee1ba813294f2
#
_entry.id   49935da0d6695a5ebe2ee1ba813294f2
#
_cell.length_a   1.000
_cell.length_b   1.000
_cell.length_c   1.000
_cell.angle_alpha   90.00
_cell.angle_beta   90.00
_cell.angle_gamma   90.00
#
_symmetry.space_group_name_H-M   'P 1'
#
loop_
_entity.id
_entity.type
_entity.pdbx_description
1 polymer ?
#
loop_
_entity_poly.entity_id
_entity_poly.type
_entity_poly.pdbx_seq_one_letter_code
_entity_poly.pdbx_strand_id
1 'polypeptide(L)'
;MKSFFKTFLASFLGSALILLIIVVLFVSSLASSLVSSSDKAVINPQTVLYMNLNYEIPDRTSPTSLGIAFGGMNFNFEEVDMAGMNDIMNNIKAAAIDPNIAGIFLELSSVGTSSAYQEEIRNQLLEFKKSGKFVISYADAYSQSAYYIASVA
;
A
#
# COMPACT_ATOMS: atom_id res chain seq x y z
N MET A 1 -1.67 -62.59 -15.47
CA MET A 1 -1.06 -61.69 -14.47
C MET A 1 -0.19 -60.59 -15.06
N LYS A 2 0.65 -60.82 -16.09
CA LYS A 2 1.53 -59.80 -16.68
C LYS A 2 0.80 -58.63 -17.37
N SER A 3 -0.36 -58.84 -17.96
CA SER A 3 -1.13 -57.76 -18.61
C SER A 3 -1.88 -56.88 -17.59
N PHE A 4 -2.40 -57.45 -16.53
CA PHE A 4 -3.03 -56.66 -15.44
C PHE A 4 -2.06 -55.70 -14.79
N PHE A 5 -0.84 -56.12 -14.54
CA PHE A 5 0.19 -55.26 -13.94
C PHE A 5 0.63 -54.12 -14.85
N LYS A 6 0.65 -54.35 -16.18
CA LYS A 6 0.96 -53.31 -17.17
C LYS A 6 -0.13 -52.26 -17.24
N THR A 7 -1.43 -52.65 -17.28
CA THR A 7 -2.55 -51.69 -17.29
C THR A 7 -2.69 -50.94 -15.97
N PHE A 8 -2.47 -51.62 -14.83
CA PHE A 8 -2.44 -50.97 -13.53
C PHE A 8 -1.33 -49.91 -13.44
N LEU A 9 -0.12 -50.26 -13.87
CA LEU A 9 1.05 -49.35 -13.83
C LEU A 9 0.83 -48.14 -14.77
N ALA A 10 0.26 -48.39 -15.96
CA ALA A 10 -0.05 -47.29 -16.92
C ALA A 10 -1.09 -46.33 -16.35
N SER A 11 -2.16 -46.84 -15.72
CA SER A 11 -3.17 -46.02 -15.08
C SER A 11 -2.63 -45.22 -13.88
N PHE A 12 -1.79 -45.84 -13.07
CA PHE A 12 -1.15 -45.22 -11.92
C PHE A 12 -0.20 -44.08 -12.38
N LEU A 13 0.63 -44.33 -13.39
CA LEU A 13 1.52 -43.30 -13.96
C LEU A 13 0.71 -42.15 -14.58
N GLY A 14 -0.38 -42.44 -15.26
CA GLY A 14 -1.27 -41.42 -15.85
C GLY A 14 -1.91 -40.51 -14.76
N SER A 15 -2.43 -41.11 -13.70
CA SER A 15 -3.00 -40.36 -12.58
C SER A 15 -1.96 -39.54 -11.82
N ALA A 16 -0.76 -40.08 -11.61
CA ALA A 16 0.34 -39.36 -10.97
C ALA A 16 0.80 -38.16 -11.78
N LEU A 17 0.85 -38.29 -13.10
CA LEU A 17 1.22 -37.19 -13.99
C LEU A 17 0.18 -36.07 -13.99
N ILE A 18 -1.11 -36.41 -13.99
CA ILE A 18 -2.20 -35.40 -13.89
C ILE A 18 -2.12 -34.67 -12.54
N LEU A 19 -1.90 -35.40 -11.45
CA LEU A 19 -1.80 -34.82 -10.11
C LEU A 19 -0.60 -33.89 -10.02
N LEU A 20 0.53 -34.24 -10.62
CA LEU A 20 1.73 -33.40 -10.68
C LEU A 20 1.46 -32.11 -11.45
N ILE A 21 0.75 -32.17 -12.58
CA ILE A 21 0.36 -30.99 -13.36
C ILE A 21 -0.54 -30.06 -12.53
N ILE A 22 -1.53 -30.61 -11.84
CA ILE A 22 -2.42 -29.84 -10.97
C ILE A 22 -1.62 -29.13 -9.86
N VAL A 23 -0.69 -29.84 -9.21
CA VAL A 23 0.17 -29.25 -8.16
C VAL A 23 1.03 -28.13 -8.72
N VAL A 24 1.65 -28.31 -9.89
CA VAL A 24 2.46 -27.27 -10.53
C VAL A 24 1.63 -26.04 -10.87
N LEU A 25 0.43 -26.21 -11.42
CA LEU A 25 -0.49 -25.10 -11.73
C LEU A 25 -0.95 -24.40 -10.45
N PHE A 26 -1.22 -25.14 -9.40
CA PHE A 26 -1.62 -24.58 -8.11
C PHE A 26 -0.49 -23.77 -7.47
N VAL A 27 0.74 -24.31 -7.45
CA VAL A 27 1.92 -23.60 -6.94
C VAL A 27 2.23 -22.36 -7.78
N SER A 28 2.10 -22.43 -9.11
CA SER A 28 2.29 -21.28 -9.99
C SER A 28 1.25 -20.18 -9.75
N SER A 29 0.00 -20.58 -9.52
CA SER A 29 -1.09 -19.65 -9.18
C SER A 29 -0.84 -18.97 -7.82
N LEU A 30 -0.35 -19.74 -6.83
CA LEU A 30 -0.01 -19.18 -5.51
C LEU A 30 1.19 -18.25 -5.59
N ALA A 31 2.21 -18.60 -6.37
CA ALA A 31 3.40 -17.77 -6.56
C ALA A 31 3.07 -16.44 -7.24
N SER A 32 2.16 -16.43 -8.21
CA SER A 32 1.73 -15.18 -8.87
C SER A 32 0.87 -14.29 -7.96
N SER A 33 0.15 -14.84 -7.00
CA SER A 33 -0.59 -14.05 -6.01
C SER A 33 0.29 -13.49 -4.89
N LEU A 34 1.45 -14.11 -4.62
CA LEU A 34 2.42 -13.63 -3.63
C LEU A 34 3.39 -12.59 -4.21
N VAL A 35 3.58 -12.58 -5.53
CA VAL A 35 4.24 -11.51 -6.25
C VAL A 35 3.18 -10.47 -6.64
N SER A 36 2.57 -9.82 -5.66
CA SER A 36 2.02 -8.50 -5.86
C SER A 36 3.19 -7.64 -6.33
N SER A 37 3.29 -7.45 -7.62
CA SER A 37 4.18 -6.45 -8.19
C SER A 37 3.80 -5.14 -7.52
N SER A 38 4.64 -4.71 -6.61
CA SER A 38 4.73 -3.31 -6.24
C SER A 38 5.05 -2.58 -7.54
N ASP A 39 4.02 -2.22 -8.30
CA ASP A 39 4.14 -1.31 -9.42
C ASP A 39 4.73 -0.02 -8.83
N LYS A 40 6.06 0.12 -9.00
CA LYS A 40 6.72 1.38 -8.68
C LYS A 40 6.08 2.42 -9.59
N ALA A 41 5.22 3.24 -9.00
CA ALA A 41 4.64 4.35 -9.73
C ALA A 41 5.75 5.16 -10.38
N VAL A 42 5.68 5.34 -11.69
CA VAL A 42 6.64 6.17 -12.42
C VAL A 42 6.32 7.63 -12.06
N ILE A 43 7.16 8.21 -11.21
CA ILE A 43 7.01 9.60 -10.77
C ILE A 43 7.57 10.49 -11.88
N ASN A 44 6.69 11.26 -12.53
CA ASN A 44 7.09 12.23 -13.54
C ASN A 44 7.80 13.44 -12.89
N PRO A 45 8.67 14.16 -13.63
CA PRO A 45 9.25 15.41 -13.13
C PRO A 45 8.17 16.42 -12.74
N GLN A 46 8.41 17.18 -11.66
CA GLN A 46 7.50 18.19 -11.11
C GLN A 46 6.16 17.67 -10.58
N THR A 47 6.12 16.41 -10.12
CA THR A 47 4.95 15.85 -9.44
C THR A 47 4.78 16.46 -8.05
N VAL A 48 3.53 16.68 -7.65
CA VAL A 48 3.17 17.09 -6.29
C VAL A 48 2.64 15.89 -5.53
N LEU A 49 3.20 15.62 -4.35
CA LEU A 49 2.70 14.57 -3.47
C LEU A 49 1.39 15.01 -2.83
N TYR A 50 0.29 14.37 -3.20
CA TYR A 50 -1.01 14.58 -2.58
C TYR A 50 -1.14 13.72 -1.31
N MET A 51 -1.44 14.36 -0.19
CA MET A 51 -1.64 13.70 1.10
C MET A 51 -3.00 14.10 1.67
N ASN A 52 -3.91 13.15 1.74
CA ASN A 52 -5.17 13.31 2.47
C ASN A 52 -5.02 12.68 3.86
N LEU A 53 -5.15 13.50 4.90
CA LEU A 53 -5.02 13.07 6.30
C LEU A 53 -6.37 13.16 7.06
N ASN A 54 -7.50 13.15 6.35
CA ASN A 54 -8.85 13.23 6.92
C ASN A 54 -9.33 11.89 7.49
N TYR A 55 -8.48 11.21 8.25
CA TYR A 55 -8.81 9.93 8.87
C TYR A 55 -8.09 9.77 10.23
N GLU A 56 -8.44 8.72 10.96
CA GLU A 56 -7.72 8.32 12.17
C GLU A 56 -6.40 7.62 11.77
N ILE A 57 -5.27 8.27 12.08
CA ILE A 57 -3.94 7.78 11.71
C ILE A 57 -3.52 6.67 12.68
N PRO A 58 -3.44 5.40 12.22
CA PRO A 58 -2.94 4.32 13.03
C PRO A 58 -1.41 4.38 13.16
N ASP A 59 -0.86 3.72 14.17
CA ASP A 59 0.58 3.63 14.38
C ASP A 59 1.30 2.97 13.20
N ARG A 60 0.66 1.95 12.61
CA ARG A 60 1.16 1.21 11.45
C ARG A 60 0.07 1.03 10.41
N THR A 61 0.45 1.07 9.15
CA THR A 61 -0.44 0.66 8.06
C THR A 61 -0.83 -0.80 8.26
N SER A 62 -2.11 -1.05 8.38
CA SER A 62 -2.61 -2.42 8.37
C SER A 62 -2.61 -2.90 6.92
N PRO A 63 -1.97 -4.03 6.59
CA PRO A 63 -2.12 -4.64 5.28
C PRO A 63 -3.55 -5.16 5.16
N THR A 64 -4.46 -4.33 4.67
CA THR A 64 -5.87 -4.68 4.48
C THR A 64 -6.09 -5.18 3.05
N SER A 65 -5.38 -6.21 2.67
CA SER A 65 -5.76 -6.99 1.49
C SER A 65 -5.65 -8.48 1.78
N LEU A 66 -6.50 -8.98 2.66
CA LEU A 66 -6.85 -10.39 2.63
C LEU A 66 -7.92 -10.59 1.54
N GLY A 67 -7.50 -10.55 0.29
CA GLY A 67 -8.30 -11.05 -0.81
C GLY A 67 -8.47 -12.55 -0.65
N ILE A 68 -9.49 -12.99 0.06
CA ILE A 68 -9.85 -14.40 0.10
C ILE A 68 -10.61 -14.71 -1.19
N ALA A 69 -9.90 -15.23 -2.17
CA ALA A 69 -10.52 -15.80 -3.35
C ALA A 69 -11.09 -17.19 -2.98
N PHE A 70 -12.36 -17.25 -2.64
CA PHE A 70 -13.07 -18.51 -2.49
C PHE A 70 -13.97 -18.74 -3.71
N GLY A 71 -13.71 -19.80 -4.47
CA GLY A 71 -14.65 -20.30 -5.47
C GLY A 71 -14.96 -19.36 -6.64
N GLY A 72 -14.02 -18.52 -7.10
CA GLY A 72 -14.22 -17.64 -8.25
C GLY A 72 -14.96 -16.34 -7.94
N MET A 73 -15.29 -16.05 -6.71
CA MET A 73 -15.79 -14.76 -6.24
C MET A 73 -14.66 -13.95 -5.65
N ASN A 74 -14.32 -12.83 -6.30
CA ASN A 74 -13.40 -11.84 -5.76
C ASN A 74 -14.19 -10.92 -4.83
N PHE A 75 -14.03 -11.08 -3.53
CA PHE A 75 -14.48 -10.09 -2.56
C PHE A 75 -13.41 -9.00 -2.48
N ASN A 76 -13.54 -7.98 -3.30
CA ASN A 76 -12.79 -6.74 -3.12
C ASN A 76 -13.46 -5.98 -1.98
N PHE A 77 -12.87 -6.01 -0.80
CA PHE A 77 -13.17 -5.00 0.21
C PHE A 77 -12.51 -3.72 -0.29
N GLU A 78 -13.28 -2.65 -0.37
CA GLU A 78 -12.80 -1.33 -0.78
C GLU A 78 -11.66 -0.95 0.17
N GLU A 79 -10.45 -0.90 -0.38
CA GLU A 79 -9.23 -0.58 0.35
C GLU A 79 -9.28 0.92 0.66
N VAL A 80 -9.62 1.25 1.88
CA VAL A 80 -9.38 2.61 2.38
C VAL A 80 -7.88 2.67 2.67
N ASP A 81 -7.14 3.29 1.77
CA ASP A 81 -5.69 3.52 1.86
C ASP A 81 -5.38 4.44 3.05
N MET A 82 -5.47 3.89 4.26
CA MET A 82 -5.09 4.58 5.48
C MET A 82 -3.60 4.31 5.75
N ALA A 83 -2.76 5.24 5.37
CA ALA A 83 -1.35 5.16 5.70
C ALA A 83 -1.15 5.33 7.21
N GLY A 84 -0.40 4.43 7.82
CA GLY A 84 0.01 4.57 9.21
C GLY A 84 1.07 5.66 9.40
N MET A 85 1.29 6.06 10.66
CA MET A 85 2.22 7.11 11.01
C MET A 85 3.62 6.91 10.41
N ASN A 86 4.14 5.67 10.49
CA ASN A 86 5.46 5.34 9.95
C ASN A 86 5.55 5.58 8.44
N ASP A 87 4.50 5.24 7.67
CA ASP A 87 4.50 5.41 6.23
C ASP A 87 4.34 6.87 5.83
N ILE A 88 3.51 7.64 6.56
CA ILE A 88 3.40 9.09 6.39
C ILE A 88 4.78 9.74 6.55
N MET A 89 5.50 9.41 7.64
CA MET A 89 6.83 9.95 7.92
C MET A 89 7.85 9.56 6.84
N ASN A 90 7.84 8.30 6.41
CA ASN A 90 8.73 7.80 5.37
C ASN A 90 8.43 8.44 4.00
N ASN A 91 7.17 8.62 3.66
CA ASN A 91 6.75 9.24 2.41
C ASN A 91 7.19 10.73 2.35
N ILE A 92 7.04 11.48 3.45
CA ILE A 92 7.51 12.88 3.52
C ILE A 92 9.04 12.94 3.37
N LYS A 93 9.78 12.02 4.06
CA LYS A 93 11.25 11.95 3.93
C LYS A 93 11.68 11.59 2.51
N ALA A 94 11.05 10.59 1.90
CA ALA A 94 11.34 10.19 0.53
C ALA A 94 11.05 11.34 -0.46
N ALA A 95 9.92 12.02 -0.29
CA ALA A 95 9.56 13.17 -1.12
C ALA A 95 10.56 14.34 -0.99
N ALA A 96 11.18 14.52 0.18
CA ALA A 96 12.19 15.56 0.38
C ALA A 96 13.42 15.38 -0.51
N ILE A 97 13.86 14.14 -0.71
CA ILE A 97 15.08 13.80 -1.47
C ILE A 97 14.81 13.46 -2.95
N ASP A 98 13.57 13.15 -3.33
CA ASP A 98 13.22 12.79 -4.71
C ASP A 98 13.23 14.04 -5.61
N PRO A 99 14.07 14.12 -6.64
CA PRO A 99 14.15 15.28 -7.54
C PRO A 99 12.88 15.47 -8.38
N ASN A 100 12.05 14.45 -8.55
CA ASN A 100 10.82 14.53 -9.31
C ASN A 100 9.66 15.16 -8.53
N ILE A 101 9.76 15.22 -7.19
CA ILE A 101 8.74 15.83 -6.34
C ILE A 101 9.02 17.32 -6.18
N ALA A 102 8.07 18.15 -6.59
CA ALA A 102 8.14 19.61 -6.47
C ALA A 102 7.64 20.14 -5.11
N GLY A 103 6.69 19.45 -4.50
CA GLY A 103 6.09 19.86 -3.24
C GLY A 103 5.07 18.88 -2.70
N ILE A 104 4.45 19.24 -1.59
CA ILE A 104 3.36 18.48 -0.96
C ILE A 104 2.08 19.31 -0.97
N PHE A 105 0.97 18.68 -1.33
CA PHE A 105 -0.37 19.22 -1.17
C PHE A 105 -1.09 18.44 -0.08
N LEU A 106 -1.43 19.13 1.02
CA LEU A 106 -2.12 18.57 2.18
C LEU A 106 -3.61 18.90 2.09
N GLU A 107 -4.44 17.87 2.08
CA GLU A 107 -5.88 17.99 2.28
C GLU A 107 -6.21 17.45 3.67
N LEU A 108 -6.55 18.36 4.59
CA LEU A 108 -6.88 18.00 5.96
C LEU A 108 -7.86 18.99 6.60
N SER A 109 -9.05 18.51 6.87
CA SER A 109 -10.07 19.25 7.64
C SER A 109 -10.09 18.83 9.11
N SER A 110 -9.90 17.52 9.35
CA SER A 110 -9.84 16.92 10.68
C SER A 110 -8.86 15.75 10.68
N VAL A 111 -8.00 15.71 11.66
CA VAL A 111 -6.99 14.66 11.83
C VAL A 111 -7.26 13.92 13.12
N GLY A 112 -7.57 12.63 13.03
CA GLY A 112 -7.75 11.74 14.18
C GLY A 112 -6.40 11.16 14.61
N THR A 113 -5.69 11.84 15.52
CA THR A 113 -4.42 11.32 16.03
C THR A 113 -4.03 12.00 17.34
N SER A 114 -3.06 11.43 18.06
CA SER A 114 -2.53 12.02 19.29
C SER A 114 -1.79 13.34 19.02
N SER A 115 -1.73 14.22 20.02
CA SER A 115 -0.96 15.47 19.92
C SER A 115 0.52 15.24 19.61
N ALA A 116 1.10 14.15 20.11
CA ALA A 116 2.47 13.78 19.82
C ALA A 116 2.68 13.49 18.31
N TYR A 117 1.76 12.75 17.69
CA TYR A 117 1.83 12.48 16.26
C TYR A 117 1.57 13.72 15.41
N GLN A 118 0.67 14.62 15.86
CA GLN A 118 0.47 15.92 15.19
C GLN A 118 1.76 16.74 15.17
N GLU A 119 2.47 16.79 16.30
CA GLU A 119 3.75 17.48 16.41
C GLU A 119 4.81 16.83 15.52
N GLU A 120 4.88 15.51 15.48
CA GLU A 120 5.85 14.78 14.66
C GLU A 120 5.62 15.00 13.16
N ILE A 121 4.36 14.91 12.70
CA ILE A 121 4.00 15.22 11.30
C ILE A 121 4.38 16.67 10.97
N ARG A 122 4.03 17.61 11.85
CA ARG A 122 4.36 19.02 11.68
C ARG A 122 5.87 19.24 11.57
N ASN A 123 6.65 18.66 12.45
CA ASN A 123 8.09 18.77 12.43
C ASN A 123 8.70 18.17 11.16
N GLN A 124 8.19 17.03 10.70
CA GLN A 124 8.66 16.41 9.46
C GLN A 124 8.33 17.26 8.22
N LEU A 125 7.19 17.95 8.20
CA LEU A 125 6.85 18.90 7.14
C LEU A 125 7.74 20.16 7.16
N LEU A 126 8.14 20.62 8.36
CA LEU A 126 9.13 21.70 8.49
C LEU A 126 10.50 21.26 7.96
N GLU A 127 10.94 20.05 8.24
CA GLU A 127 12.16 19.49 7.66
C GLU A 127 12.06 19.36 6.13
N PHE A 128 10.91 18.91 5.63
CA PHE A 128 10.66 18.86 4.19
C PHE A 128 10.84 20.23 3.53
N LYS A 129 10.34 21.31 4.13
CA LYS A 129 10.50 22.68 3.61
C LYS A 129 11.96 23.12 3.51
N LYS A 130 12.87 22.59 4.34
CA LYS A 130 14.31 22.86 4.24
C LYS A 130 14.93 22.35 2.94
N SER A 131 14.30 21.39 2.26
CA SER A 131 14.70 20.94 0.92
C SER A 131 14.44 21.98 -0.19
N GLY A 132 13.79 23.12 0.12
CA GLY A 132 13.43 24.16 -0.83
C GLY A 132 12.11 23.90 -1.58
N LYS A 133 11.41 22.83 -1.24
CA LYS A 133 10.13 22.45 -1.85
C LYS A 133 8.96 23.08 -1.10
N PHE A 134 7.83 23.30 -1.80
CA PHE A 134 6.67 23.94 -1.20
C PHE A 134 5.76 22.95 -0.48
N VAL A 135 5.02 23.46 0.50
CA VAL A 135 3.89 22.78 1.14
C VAL A 135 2.67 23.69 1.00
N ILE A 136 1.60 23.14 0.43
CA ILE A 136 0.30 23.82 0.31
C ILE A 136 -0.70 23.02 1.13
N SER A 137 -1.57 23.68 1.88
CA SER A 137 -2.66 23.07 2.60
C SER A 137 -3.99 23.64 2.17
N TYR A 138 -5.00 22.77 2.02
CA TYR A 138 -6.37 23.15 1.71
C TYR A 138 -7.35 22.38 2.58
N ALA A 139 -8.37 23.10 3.04
CA ALA A 139 -9.58 22.55 3.64
C ALA A 139 -10.69 23.61 3.61
N ASP A 140 -11.95 23.17 3.55
CA ASP A 140 -13.09 24.06 3.67
C ASP A 140 -13.23 24.60 5.10
N ALA A 141 -12.85 23.80 6.09
CA ALA A 141 -12.77 24.17 7.50
C ALA A 141 -11.66 23.37 8.19
N TYR A 142 -10.99 23.99 9.14
CA TYR A 142 -9.92 23.35 9.90
C TYR A 142 -10.36 23.09 11.34
N SER A 143 -10.22 21.85 11.81
CA SER A 143 -10.19 21.57 13.24
C SER A 143 -8.91 22.13 13.87
N GLN A 144 -8.84 22.22 15.18
CA GLN A 144 -7.64 22.71 15.87
C GLN A 144 -6.40 21.85 15.53
N SER A 145 -6.54 20.53 15.50
CA SER A 145 -5.46 19.61 15.15
C SER A 145 -5.01 19.74 13.70
N ALA A 146 -5.98 19.86 12.78
CA ALA A 146 -5.68 20.07 11.37
C ALA A 146 -4.99 21.42 11.13
N TYR A 147 -5.48 22.49 11.76
CA TYR A 147 -4.86 23.81 11.66
C TYR A 147 -3.42 23.81 12.18
N TYR A 148 -3.15 23.11 13.28
CA TYR A 148 -1.80 23.00 13.84
C TYR A 148 -0.81 22.39 12.84
N ILE A 149 -1.21 21.34 12.12
CA ILE A 149 -0.38 20.72 11.07
C ILE A 149 -0.32 21.64 9.84
N ALA A 150 -1.46 22.18 9.38
CA ALA A 150 -1.55 23.03 8.20
C ALA A 150 -0.76 24.34 8.32
N SER A 151 -0.52 24.82 9.55
CA SER A 151 0.19 26.08 9.80
C SER A 151 1.66 26.08 9.33
N VAL A 152 2.20 24.98 8.85
CA VAL A 152 3.53 24.90 8.21
C VAL A 152 3.49 25.27 6.72
N ALA A 153 2.32 25.25 6.09
CA ALA A 153 2.13 25.51 4.66
C ALA A 153 2.54 26.92 4.26
#